data_8007574669d2fa6a4e68ab54623245cb
#
_entry.id   8007574669d2fa6a4e68ab54623245cb
#
_cell.length_a   1.000
_cell.length_b   1.000
_cell.length_c   1.000
_cell.angle_alpha   90.00
_cell.angle_beta   90.00
_cell.angle_gamma   90.00
#
_symmetry.space_group_name_H-M   'P 1'
#
loop_
_entity.id
_entity.type
_entity.pdbx_description
1 polymer ?
#
loop_
_entity_poly.entity_id
_entity_poly.type
_entity_poly.pdbx_seq_one_letter_code
_entity_poly.pdbx_strand_id
1 'polypeptide(L)'
;LQKNIFVIGDKMVEKVNSFWINFNINLANDINYRSFETIGCGTVLLTNFNPQYEKLGFVDEYNCLFYNNLSSLDKKIEKYIRKYDKLKEIRDNALKLAEKHTYDVRAKQLINIFKEIKND
;
A
#
# COMPACT_ATOMS: atom_id res chain seq x y z
N LEU A 1 19.82 -6.32 -7.46
CA LEU A 1 18.64 -6.14 -6.64
C LEU A 1 18.15 -4.70 -6.63
N GLN A 2 19.09 -3.76 -6.49
CA GLN A 2 18.75 -2.33 -6.53
C GLN A 2 18.15 -1.90 -7.87
N LYS A 3 18.60 -2.49 -8.96
CA LYS A 3 18.06 -2.20 -10.28
C LYS A 3 16.59 -2.58 -10.41
N ASN A 4 16.15 -3.59 -9.66
CA ASN A 4 14.75 -4.03 -9.67
C ASN A 4 13.86 -3.16 -8.79
N ILE A 5 14.45 -2.49 -7.79
CA ILE A 5 13.72 -1.62 -6.88
C ILE A 5 13.41 -0.27 -7.54
N PHE A 6 14.28 0.19 -8.45
CA PHE A 6 14.19 1.52 -9.06
C PHE A 6 13.65 1.53 -10.49
N VAL A 7 12.81 0.56 -10.82
CA VAL A 7 12.07 0.63 -12.08
C VAL A 7 11.01 1.71 -11.94
N ILE A 8 11.13 2.77 -12.73
CA ILE A 8 10.34 3.99 -12.59
C ILE A 8 9.41 4.14 -13.79
N GLY A 9 8.24 4.80 -13.59
CA GLY A 9 7.30 5.12 -14.65
C GLY A 9 6.49 3.93 -15.11
N ASP A 10 6.25 3.86 -16.42
CA ASP A 10 5.41 2.83 -17.03
C ASP A 10 5.91 1.41 -16.77
N LYS A 11 7.24 1.25 -16.74
CA LYS A 11 7.83 -0.04 -16.42
C LYS A 11 7.54 -0.49 -14.99
N MET A 12 7.46 0.46 -14.07
CA MET A 12 7.11 0.15 -12.69
C MET A 12 5.66 -0.31 -12.59
N VAL A 13 4.73 0.37 -13.22
CA VAL A 13 3.32 -0.01 -13.25
C VAL A 13 3.16 -1.40 -13.88
N GLU A 14 3.82 -1.64 -14.99
CA GLU A 14 3.82 -2.92 -15.66
C GLU A 14 4.36 -4.03 -14.76
N LYS A 15 5.46 -3.76 -14.07
CA LYS A 15 6.09 -4.73 -13.17
C LYS A 15 5.22 -4.99 -11.93
N VAL A 16 4.62 -3.95 -11.36
CA VAL A 16 3.69 -4.07 -10.23
C VAL A 16 2.49 -4.93 -10.64
N ASN A 17 1.93 -4.70 -11.82
CA ASN A 17 0.79 -5.47 -12.32
C ASN A 17 1.14 -6.91 -12.70
N SER A 18 2.40 -7.20 -13.02
CA SER A 18 2.84 -8.55 -13.36
C SER A 18 3.11 -9.41 -12.11
N PHE A 19 3.23 -8.80 -10.94
CA PHE A 19 3.43 -9.51 -9.67
C PHE A 19 2.21 -9.34 -8.78
N TRP A 20 1.79 -10.43 -8.15
CA TRP A 20 0.70 -10.39 -7.17
C TRP A 20 1.09 -9.67 -5.88
N ILE A 21 2.37 -9.58 -5.61
CA ILE A 21 2.90 -8.92 -4.41
C ILE A 21 3.92 -7.89 -4.84
N ASN A 22 3.80 -6.67 -4.32
CA ASN A 22 4.78 -5.62 -4.52
C ASN A 22 5.47 -5.28 -3.20
N PHE A 23 6.79 -5.39 -3.21
CA PHE A 23 7.62 -5.12 -2.04
C PHE A 23 7.90 -3.62 -1.91
N ASN A 24 7.75 -3.10 -0.69
CA ASN A 24 8.01 -1.70 -0.38
C ASN A 24 8.79 -1.57 0.92
N ILE A 25 9.63 -0.53 1.02
CA ILE A 25 10.35 -0.17 2.23
C ILE A 25 10.07 1.30 2.53
N ASN A 26 9.56 1.57 3.73
CA ASN A 26 9.47 2.94 4.25
C ASN A 26 10.74 3.25 5.02
N LEU A 27 11.32 4.41 4.74
CA LEU A 27 12.49 4.90 5.46
C LEU A 27 12.06 5.76 6.63
N ALA A 28 12.76 5.62 7.75
CA ALA A 28 12.44 6.30 8.99
C ALA A 28 11.01 5.97 9.47
N ASN A 29 10.27 6.97 9.93
CA ASN A 29 8.93 6.77 10.48
C ASN A 29 7.82 7.23 9.54
N ASP A 30 8.16 7.54 8.30
CA ASP A 30 7.19 8.04 7.32
C ASP A 30 6.73 6.95 6.38
N ILE A 31 5.45 7.00 6.03
CA ILE A 31 4.87 6.17 4.98
C ILE A 31 5.10 6.87 3.65
N ASN A 32 5.69 6.16 2.69
CA ASN A 32 5.89 6.74 1.36
C ASN A 32 4.62 6.60 0.50
N TYR A 33 4.55 7.42 -0.53
CA TYR A 33 3.40 7.49 -1.42
C TYR A 33 3.16 6.22 -2.23
N ARG A 34 4.18 5.39 -2.37
CA ARG A 34 4.10 4.14 -3.14
C ARG A 34 3.12 3.14 -2.55
N SER A 35 2.86 3.23 -1.24
CA SER A 35 1.89 2.37 -0.59
C SER A 35 0.50 2.52 -1.22
N PHE A 36 0.09 3.77 -1.47
CA PHE A 36 -1.21 4.06 -2.08
C PHE A 36 -1.22 3.75 -3.57
N GLU A 37 -0.13 4.03 -4.26
CA GLU A 37 0.01 3.70 -5.69
C GLU A 37 -0.07 2.19 -5.91
N THR A 38 0.58 1.43 -5.05
CA THR A 38 0.60 -0.03 -5.12
C THR A 38 -0.80 -0.61 -5.00
N ILE A 39 -1.55 -0.21 -3.97
CA ILE A 39 -2.91 -0.74 -3.79
C ILE A 39 -3.86 -0.23 -4.87
N GLY A 40 -3.64 0.97 -5.38
CA GLY A 40 -4.43 1.52 -6.48
C GLY A 40 -4.17 0.81 -7.81
N CYS A 41 -3.01 0.18 -7.98
CA CYS A 41 -2.68 -0.60 -9.17
C CYS A 41 -3.22 -2.03 -9.14
N GLY A 42 -3.88 -2.43 -8.07
CA GLY A 42 -4.49 -3.76 -7.97
C GLY A 42 -3.50 -4.88 -7.66
N THR A 43 -2.53 -4.59 -6.82
CA THR A 43 -1.56 -5.60 -6.35
C THR A 43 -1.48 -5.56 -4.82
N VAL A 44 -0.91 -6.60 -4.23
CA VAL A 44 -0.79 -6.72 -2.78
C VAL A 44 0.45 -5.99 -2.30
N LEU A 45 0.27 -5.04 -1.38
CA LEU A 45 1.36 -4.31 -0.75
C LEU A 45 2.01 -5.18 0.33
N LEU A 46 3.32 -5.36 0.24
CA LEU A 46 4.14 -5.99 1.28
C LEU A 46 5.17 -4.97 1.73
N THR A 47 5.02 -4.46 2.95
CA THR A 47 5.84 -3.35 3.44
C THR A 47 6.20 -3.52 4.92
N ASN A 48 7.25 -2.81 5.35
CA ASN A 48 7.59 -2.77 6.76
C ASN A 48 6.51 -2.04 7.55
N PHE A 49 6.23 -2.54 8.76
CA PHE A 49 5.17 -2.01 9.60
C PHE A 49 5.48 -0.57 10.07
N ASN A 50 4.43 0.24 10.09
CA ASN A 50 4.44 1.57 10.68
C ASN A 50 3.05 1.82 11.29
N PRO A 51 2.96 2.33 12.53
CA PRO A 51 1.66 2.55 13.18
C PRO A 51 0.72 3.48 12.41
N GLN A 52 1.25 4.36 11.57
CA GLN A 52 0.42 5.25 10.73
C GLN A 52 -0.46 4.48 9.75
N TYR A 53 -0.04 3.28 9.33
CA TYR A 53 -0.85 2.46 8.43
C TYR A 53 -2.20 2.11 9.04
N GLU A 54 -2.23 1.81 10.34
CA GLU A 54 -3.48 1.49 11.04
C GLU A 54 -4.46 2.65 11.00
N LYS A 55 -3.96 3.87 11.19
CA LYS A 55 -4.77 5.08 11.15
C LYS A 55 -5.36 5.34 9.77
N LEU A 56 -4.68 4.86 8.73
CA LEU A 56 -5.10 5.01 7.35
C LEU A 56 -5.98 3.87 6.86
N GLY A 57 -6.24 2.88 7.70
CA GLY A 57 -7.12 1.77 7.38
C GLY A 57 -6.45 0.51 6.88
N PHE A 58 -5.12 0.45 6.90
CA PHE A 58 -4.39 -0.76 6.52
C PHE A 58 -4.43 -1.79 7.64
N VAL A 59 -4.76 -3.02 7.31
CA VAL A 59 -4.84 -4.15 8.25
C VAL A 59 -4.05 -5.32 7.69
N ASP A 60 -3.08 -5.81 8.47
CA ASP A 60 -2.23 -6.92 8.07
C ASP A 60 -3.04 -8.17 7.72
N GLU A 61 -2.67 -8.80 6.61
CA GLU A 61 -3.30 -10.02 6.09
C GLU A 61 -4.78 -9.85 5.67
N TYR A 62 -5.28 -8.62 5.67
CA TYR A 62 -6.62 -8.29 5.20
C TYR A 62 -6.60 -7.46 3.91
N ASN A 63 -5.87 -6.35 3.90
CA ASN A 63 -5.72 -5.49 2.71
C ASN A 63 -4.26 -5.15 2.39
N CYS A 64 -3.32 -5.72 3.11
CA CYS A 64 -1.88 -5.56 2.88
C CYS A 64 -1.15 -6.65 3.65
N LEU A 65 0.18 -6.68 3.50
CA LEU A 65 1.03 -7.57 4.28
C LEU A 65 2.14 -6.74 4.93
N PHE A 66 2.34 -6.90 6.24
CA PHE A 66 3.39 -6.23 6.99
C PHE A 66 4.49 -7.20 7.40
N TYR A 67 5.71 -6.67 7.48
CA TYR A 67 6.84 -7.36 8.09
C TYR A 67 7.56 -6.41 9.04
N ASN A 68 8.25 -6.98 10.03
CA ASN A 68 9.01 -6.20 11.02
C ASN A 68 10.52 -6.34 10.84
N ASN A 69 10.97 -7.47 10.29
CA ASN A 69 12.37 -7.76 10.08
C ASN A 69 12.51 -8.76 8.92
N LEU A 70 13.74 -9.11 8.58
CA LEU A 70 14.00 -10.03 7.45
C LEU A 70 13.37 -11.41 7.65
N SER A 71 13.36 -11.91 8.89
CA SER A 71 12.78 -13.20 9.18
C SER A 71 11.26 -13.21 8.93
N SER A 72 10.56 -12.17 9.40
CA SER A 72 9.11 -12.06 9.17
C SER A 72 8.78 -11.78 7.71
N LEU A 73 9.67 -11.09 6.98
CA LEU A 73 9.52 -10.87 5.55
C LEU A 73 9.56 -12.20 4.80
N ASP A 74 10.56 -13.05 5.08
CA ASP A 74 10.68 -14.36 4.46
C ASP A 74 9.44 -15.23 4.73
N LYS A 75 8.96 -15.20 5.97
CA LYS A 75 7.77 -15.97 6.36
C LYS A 75 6.53 -15.50 5.62
N LYS A 76 6.36 -14.19 5.45
CA LYS A 76 5.22 -13.64 4.70
C LYS A 76 5.27 -14.06 3.24
N ILE A 77 6.43 -13.98 2.63
CA ILE A 77 6.61 -14.39 1.24
C ILE A 77 6.29 -15.88 1.07
N GLU A 78 6.87 -16.73 1.92
CA GLU A 78 6.60 -18.17 1.87
C GLU A 78 5.13 -18.49 2.05
N LYS A 79 4.48 -17.79 2.97
CA LYS A 79 3.07 -18.03 3.29
C LYS A 79 2.14 -17.70 2.12
N TYR A 80 2.44 -16.64 1.36
CA TYR A 80 1.50 -16.10 0.39
C TYR A 80 1.89 -16.27 -1.07
N ILE A 81 3.16 -16.54 -1.37
CA ILE A 81 3.66 -16.52 -2.77
C ILE A 81 2.89 -17.45 -3.72
N ARG A 82 2.28 -18.50 -3.21
CA ARG A 82 1.53 -19.49 -4.01
C ARG A 82 0.04 -19.51 -3.67
N LYS A 83 -0.43 -18.64 -2.79
CA LYS A 83 -1.83 -18.60 -2.39
C LYS A 83 -2.57 -17.52 -3.15
N TYR A 84 -2.81 -17.77 -4.43
CA TYR A 84 -3.39 -16.79 -5.34
C TYR A 84 -4.78 -16.35 -4.92
N ASP A 85 -5.62 -17.25 -4.43
CA ASP A 85 -6.97 -16.90 -3.97
C ASP A 85 -6.93 -15.94 -2.79
N LYS A 86 -6.02 -16.17 -1.86
CA LYS A 86 -5.85 -15.30 -0.70
C LYS A 86 -5.28 -13.95 -1.10
N LEU A 87 -4.31 -13.94 -2.00
CA LEU A 87 -3.73 -12.70 -2.53
C LEU A 87 -4.78 -11.87 -3.28
N LYS A 88 -5.64 -12.53 -4.04
CA LYS A 88 -6.74 -11.87 -4.75
C LYS A 88 -7.70 -11.20 -3.77
N GLU A 89 -8.05 -11.88 -2.68
CA GLU A 89 -8.90 -11.34 -1.63
C GLU A 89 -8.28 -10.10 -0.99
N ILE A 90 -6.99 -10.18 -0.64
CA ILE A 90 -6.24 -9.05 -0.07
C ILE A 90 -6.20 -7.88 -1.05
N ARG A 91 -5.94 -8.17 -2.33
CA ARG A 91 -5.93 -7.16 -3.39
C ARG A 91 -7.28 -6.46 -3.51
N ASP A 92 -8.37 -7.21 -3.51
CA ASP A 92 -9.71 -6.63 -3.64
C ASP A 92 -10.04 -5.75 -2.45
N ASN A 93 -9.68 -6.17 -1.25
CA ASN A 93 -9.83 -5.35 -0.04
C ASN A 93 -8.97 -4.09 -0.10
N ALA A 94 -7.76 -4.19 -0.65
CA ALA A 94 -6.86 -3.06 -0.82
C ALA A 94 -7.41 -2.03 -1.81
N LEU A 95 -8.03 -2.47 -2.89
CA LEU A 95 -8.68 -1.57 -3.86
C LEU A 95 -9.79 -0.76 -3.21
N LYS A 96 -10.56 -1.36 -2.33
CA LYS A 96 -11.59 -0.65 -1.56
C LYS A 96 -10.98 0.43 -0.66
N LEU A 97 -9.84 0.13 -0.05
CA LEU A 97 -9.12 1.11 0.75
C LEU A 97 -8.58 2.25 -0.12
N ALA A 98 -8.06 1.93 -1.30
CA ALA A 98 -7.53 2.94 -2.22
C ALA A 98 -8.59 3.98 -2.60
N GLU A 99 -9.84 3.57 -2.76
CA GLU A 99 -10.94 4.46 -3.07
C GLU A 99 -11.14 5.54 -1.99
N LYS A 100 -10.85 5.21 -0.73
CA LYS A 100 -10.96 6.16 0.38
C LYS A 100 -9.84 7.19 0.42
N HIS A 101 -8.76 6.96 -0.32
CA HIS A 101 -7.57 7.81 -0.32
C HIS A 101 -7.31 8.46 -1.68
N THR A 102 -8.34 8.62 -2.50
CA THR A 102 -8.21 9.33 -3.77
C THR A 102 -7.97 10.83 -3.55
N TYR A 103 -7.41 11.49 -4.55
CA TYR A 103 -7.22 12.93 -4.51
C TYR A 103 -8.54 13.68 -4.29
N ASP A 104 -9.62 13.21 -4.90
CA ASP A 104 -10.93 13.84 -4.75
C ASP A 104 -11.41 13.84 -3.31
N VAL A 105 -11.28 12.70 -2.62
CA VAL A 105 -11.65 12.58 -1.21
C VAL A 105 -10.80 13.52 -0.35
N ARG A 106 -9.49 13.53 -0.57
CA ARG A 106 -8.58 14.39 0.18
C ARG A 106 -8.82 15.87 -0.10
N ALA A 107 -9.10 16.22 -1.35
CA ALA A 107 -9.42 17.59 -1.73
C ALA A 107 -10.70 18.07 -1.03
N LYS A 108 -11.73 17.24 -0.98
CA LYS A 108 -12.97 17.54 -0.27
C LYS A 108 -12.75 17.73 1.22
N GLN A 109 -11.94 16.88 1.84
CA GLN A 109 -11.59 17.03 3.25
C GLN A 109 -10.86 18.33 3.51
N LEU A 110 -9.92 18.69 2.65
CA LEU A 110 -9.17 19.93 2.78
C LEU A 110 -10.07 21.17 2.63
N ILE A 111 -10.96 21.13 1.66
CA ILE A 111 -11.94 22.22 1.44
C ILE A 111 -12.83 22.38 2.67
N ASN A 112 -13.28 21.28 3.28
CA ASN A 112 -14.10 21.34 4.49
C ASN A 112 -13.35 21.98 5.66
N ILE A 113 -12.06 21.63 5.82
CA ILE A 113 -11.21 22.24 6.85
C ILE A 113 -11.09 23.75 6.64
N PHE A 114 -10.86 24.18 5.40
CA PHE A 114 -10.79 25.62 5.08
C PHE A 114 -12.10 26.34 5.38
N LYS A 115 -13.24 25.72 5.08
CA LYS A 115 -14.55 26.31 5.39
C LYS A 115 -14.76 26.46 6.89
N GLU A 116 -14.35 25.48 7.69
CA GLU A 116 -14.45 25.57 9.14
C GLU A 116 -13.59 26.71 9.70
N ILE A 117 -12.35 26.84 9.21
CA ILE A 117 -11.45 27.91 9.63
C ILE A 117 -12.03 29.27 9.24
N LYS A 118 -12.63 29.40 8.06
CA LYS A 118 -13.15 30.66 7.56
C LYS A 118 -14.40 31.12 8.30
N ASN A 119 -15.18 30.20 8.84
CA ASN A 119 -16.40 30.49 9.58
C ASN A 119 -16.19 30.81 11.06
N ASP A 120 -14.99 30.60 11.54
CA ASP A 120 -14.58 30.95 12.90
C ASP A 120 -14.06 32.40 12.88
#